data_698744b4686f0a6af320613058f71905
#
_entry.id   698744b4686f0a6af320613058f71905
#
_cell.length_a   1.000
_cell.length_b   1.000
_cell.length_c   1.000
_cell.angle_alpha   90.00
_cell.angle_beta   90.00
_cell.angle_gamma   90.00
#
_symmetry.space_group_name_H-M   'P 1'
#
loop_
_entity.id
_entity.type
_entity.pdbx_description
1 polymer ?
#
loop_
_entity_poly.entity_id
_entity_poly.type
_entity_poly.pdbx_seq_one_letter_code
_entity_poly.pdbx_strand_id
1 'polypeptide(L)'
;PPPVNTSALLLFNGIGGFSPNGREYVIATDGEHRPPAPWVNVIANPRFGTVVSEAGSAYTWCENAHELRLTPWHNDPVSDTGGEAIFLRDEDSGQIWSPTSRLASGDPGEPTDGGAALPYRIRHGFGYSVFEHDEAAVHSELTVFVALEDAVKFSSLVLRNDSPRRRRLSATGYVEWVLGDLREKNAPHVHTEIAVDNGALYARNRYSNDFGDWIAFFDVDPADRADPASGSVTADRDEFIGRNGSLRRPAALRRAGLSGRTGAALDPCAAIQVVVELAHPRTVHLDAGG
;
A
#
# COMPACT_ATOMS: atom_id res chain seq x y z
N PRO A 1 1.43 -7.98 -16.64
CA PRO A 1 1.18 -9.39 -16.39
C PRO A 1 0.66 -10.05 -17.67
N PRO A 2 0.92 -11.34 -17.88
CA PRO A 2 0.33 -12.02 -19.02
C PRO A 2 -1.20 -11.86 -18.95
N PRO A 3 -1.90 -11.74 -20.08
CA PRO A 3 -3.34 -11.60 -20.10
C PRO A 3 -3.97 -12.76 -19.34
N VAL A 4 -4.96 -12.45 -18.49
CA VAL A 4 -5.68 -13.47 -17.74
C VAL A 4 -6.39 -14.38 -18.73
N ASN A 5 -6.11 -15.68 -18.68
CA ASN A 5 -6.88 -16.66 -19.45
C ASN A 5 -8.27 -16.81 -18.81
N THR A 6 -9.18 -15.93 -19.18
CA THR A 6 -10.54 -15.88 -18.65
C THR A 6 -11.35 -17.14 -18.95
N SER A 7 -11.01 -17.86 -20.03
CA SER A 7 -11.67 -19.12 -20.37
C SER A 7 -11.33 -20.27 -19.40
N ALA A 8 -10.27 -20.14 -18.60
CA ALA A 8 -9.92 -21.11 -17.57
C ALA A 8 -10.59 -20.80 -16.21
N LEU A 9 -11.21 -19.63 -16.04
CA LEU A 9 -11.86 -19.25 -14.79
C LEU A 9 -13.25 -19.87 -14.68
N LEU A 10 -13.58 -20.37 -13.49
CA LEU A 10 -14.91 -20.88 -13.19
C LEU A 10 -15.84 -19.69 -12.85
N LEU A 11 -17.12 -19.79 -13.31
CA LEU A 11 -18.15 -18.77 -13.04
C LEU A 11 -17.71 -17.35 -13.41
N PHE A 12 -17.00 -17.20 -14.52
CA PHE A 12 -16.56 -15.90 -14.99
C PHE A 12 -17.75 -14.97 -15.31
N ASN A 13 -17.75 -13.77 -14.74
CA ASN A 13 -18.85 -12.80 -14.82
C ASN A 13 -18.56 -11.59 -15.72
N GLY A 14 -17.49 -11.64 -16.52
CA GLY A 14 -17.05 -10.53 -17.38
C GLY A 14 -15.86 -9.74 -16.83
N ILE A 15 -15.64 -9.78 -15.50
CA ILE A 15 -14.55 -9.05 -14.82
C ILE A 15 -13.68 -10.03 -14.03
N GLY A 16 -14.28 -11.01 -13.34
CA GLY A 16 -13.57 -11.95 -12.52
C GLY A 16 -14.26 -13.32 -12.45
N GLY A 17 -13.55 -14.29 -11.88
CA GLY A 17 -14.01 -15.65 -11.68
C GLY A 17 -13.08 -16.43 -10.78
N PHE A 18 -13.50 -17.62 -10.36
CA PHE A 18 -12.67 -18.47 -9.52
C PHE A 18 -11.56 -19.15 -10.33
N SER A 19 -10.39 -19.30 -9.72
CA SER A 19 -9.33 -20.14 -10.25
C SER A 19 -9.80 -21.59 -10.43
N PRO A 20 -9.19 -22.40 -11.31
CA PRO A 20 -9.64 -23.77 -11.57
C PRO A 20 -9.67 -24.67 -10.33
N ASN A 21 -8.84 -24.40 -9.33
CA ASN A 21 -8.82 -25.12 -8.05
C ASN A 21 -9.78 -24.53 -7.00
N GLY A 22 -10.51 -23.45 -7.33
CA GLY A 22 -11.47 -22.78 -6.44
C GLY A 22 -10.88 -22.03 -5.25
N ARG A 23 -9.55 -21.86 -5.18
CA ARG A 23 -8.89 -21.25 -4.00
C ARG A 23 -8.73 -19.75 -4.08
N GLU A 24 -8.80 -19.18 -5.26
CA GLU A 24 -8.67 -17.75 -5.49
C GLU A 24 -9.83 -17.22 -6.33
N TYR A 25 -10.25 -16.00 -6.06
CA TYR A 25 -11.07 -15.23 -6.96
C TYR A 25 -10.16 -14.29 -7.74
N VAL A 26 -10.08 -14.45 -9.05
CA VAL A 26 -9.19 -13.72 -9.95
C VAL A 26 -9.97 -12.61 -10.61
N ILE A 27 -9.46 -11.38 -10.53
CA ILE A 27 -10.03 -10.18 -11.12
C ILE A 27 -9.01 -9.63 -12.11
N ALA A 28 -9.47 -9.28 -13.30
CA ALA A 28 -8.66 -8.58 -14.29
C ALA A 28 -9.28 -7.21 -14.53
N THR A 29 -8.54 -6.15 -14.23
CA THR A 29 -9.00 -4.77 -14.48
C THR A 29 -8.11 -4.12 -15.52
N ASP A 30 -8.72 -3.33 -16.37
CA ASP A 30 -8.05 -2.38 -17.24
C ASP A 30 -8.67 -1.00 -17.04
N GLY A 31 -8.32 -0.02 -17.86
CA GLY A 31 -8.89 1.33 -17.75
C GLY A 31 -10.41 1.40 -17.92
N GLU A 32 -11.00 0.45 -18.62
CA GLU A 32 -12.42 0.45 -19.00
C GLU A 32 -13.26 -0.54 -18.17
N HIS A 33 -12.68 -1.71 -17.83
CA HIS A 33 -13.38 -2.77 -17.12
C HIS A 33 -13.00 -2.77 -15.64
N ARG A 34 -13.92 -2.32 -14.80
CA ARG A 34 -13.76 -2.28 -13.33
C ARG A 34 -14.99 -2.87 -12.65
N PRO A 35 -14.83 -3.46 -11.45
CA PRO A 35 -15.97 -3.84 -10.63
C PRO A 35 -16.91 -2.67 -10.37
N PRO A 36 -18.24 -2.90 -10.32
CA PRO A 36 -19.24 -1.86 -10.10
C PRO A 36 -19.23 -1.29 -8.66
N ALA A 37 -18.58 -1.98 -7.76
CA ALA A 37 -18.33 -1.60 -6.36
C ALA A 37 -17.02 -2.26 -5.90
N PRO A 38 -16.40 -1.82 -4.81
CA PRO A 38 -15.20 -2.47 -4.28
C PRO A 38 -15.45 -3.93 -3.94
N TRP A 39 -14.70 -4.84 -4.57
CA TRP A 39 -14.69 -6.26 -4.23
C TRP A 39 -13.57 -6.52 -3.26
N VAL A 40 -13.93 -6.80 -2.03
CA VAL A 40 -13.00 -6.85 -0.91
C VAL A 40 -12.67 -8.27 -0.48
N ASN A 41 -11.46 -8.43 0.05
CA ASN A 41 -11.03 -9.58 0.82
C ASN A 41 -10.84 -9.16 2.29
N VAL A 42 -11.36 -9.95 3.21
CA VAL A 42 -11.13 -9.77 4.65
C VAL A 42 -10.08 -10.79 5.07
N ILE A 43 -8.95 -10.30 5.56
CA ILE A 43 -7.81 -11.11 5.98
C ILE A 43 -7.60 -10.84 7.47
N ALA A 44 -7.83 -11.84 8.31
CA ALA A 44 -7.80 -11.64 9.75
C ALA A 44 -7.37 -12.90 10.50
N ASN A 45 -6.75 -12.68 11.66
CA ASN A 45 -6.63 -13.63 12.75
C ASN A 45 -7.59 -13.22 13.89
N PRO A 46 -7.64 -13.93 15.05
CA PRO A 46 -8.57 -13.59 16.13
C PRO A 46 -8.44 -12.20 16.73
N ARG A 47 -7.30 -11.51 16.54
CA ARG A 47 -6.99 -10.23 17.21
C ARG A 47 -6.67 -9.09 16.26
N PHE A 48 -6.40 -9.40 14.99
CA PHE A 48 -5.89 -8.41 14.03
C PHE A 48 -6.44 -8.70 12.64
N GLY A 49 -6.71 -7.66 11.86
CA GLY A 49 -7.20 -7.87 10.51
C GLY A 49 -7.13 -6.64 9.61
N THR A 50 -7.35 -6.91 8.33
CA THR A 50 -7.42 -5.90 7.29
C THR A 50 -8.52 -6.23 6.28
N VAL A 51 -9.16 -5.21 5.73
CA VAL A 51 -9.99 -5.30 4.53
C VAL A 51 -9.17 -4.73 3.38
N VAL A 52 -9.11 -5.43 2.27
CA VAL A 52 -8.38 -5.00 1.08
C VAL A 52 -9.29 -5.09 -0.14
N SER A 53 -9.49 -4.00 -0.88
CA SER A 53 -10.25 -4.00 -2.13
C SER A 53 -9.39 -4.46 -3.32
N GLU A 54 -10.05 -4.80 -4.42
CA GLU A 54 -9.38 -5.14 -5.68
C GLU A 54 -8.56 -3.95 -6.24
N ALA A 55 -8.93 -2.73 -5.88
CA ALA A 55 -8.18 -1.54 -6.25
C ALA A 55 -6.96 -1.28 -5.34
N GLY A 56 -6.83 -2.03 -4.23
CA GLY A 56 -5.77 -1.87 -3.25
C GLY A 56 -6.07 -0.86 -2.15
N SER A 57 -7.31 -0.36 -2.05
CA SER A 57 -7.73 0.36 -0.85
C SER A 57 -7.73 -0.58 0.34
N ALA A 58 -7.18 -0.15 1.45
CA ALA A 58 -7.10 -0.97 2.64
C ALA A 58 -7.37 -0.19 3.92
N TYR A 59 -7.87 -0.92 4.92
CA TYR A 59 -8.02 -0.48 6.29
C TYR A 59 -7.65 -1.62 7.23
N THR A 60 -6.95 -1.29 8.31
CA THR A 60 -6.40 -2.26 9.26
C THR A 60 -6.86 -1.93 10.67
N TRP A 61 -7.13 -2.96 11.48
CA TRP A 61 -7.53 -2.83 12.88
C TRP A 61 -6.82 -3.86 13.77
N CYS A 62 -6.78 -3.57 15.08
CA CYS A 62 -6.32 -4.49 16.08
C CYS A 62 -7.40 -4.64 17.17
N GLU A 63 -7.62 -5.84 17.72
CA GLU A 63 -8.62 -6.23 18.72
C GLU A 63 -10.07 -5.92 18.30
N ASN A 64 -10.41 -4.67 18.05
CA ASN A 64 -11.75 -4.23 17.72
C ASN A 64 -11.76 -3.38 16.45
N ALA A 65 -12.47 -3.85 15.42
CA ALA A 65 -12.56 -3.20 14.10
C ALA A 65 -13.24 -1.82 14.11
N HIS A 66 -13.85 -1.40 15.20
CA HIS A 66 -14.46 -0.09 15.38
C HIS A 66 -13.66 0.78 16.35
N GLU A 67 -13.26 0.26 17.50
CA GLU A 67 -12.64 1.05 18.57
C GLU A 67 -11.13 1.24 18.38
N LEU A 68 -10.44 0.30 17.71
CA LEU A 68 -9.00 0.40 17.45
C LEU A 68 -8.70 0.17 15.96
N ARG A 69 -9.10 1.12 15.16
CA ARG A 69 -8.63 1.24 13.77
C ARG A 69 -7.21 1.77 13.79
N LEU A 70 -6.32 1.08 13.12
CA LEU A 70 -4.95 1.57 12.91
C LEU A 70 -4.94 2.57 11.76
N THR A 71 -5.69 2.26 10.68
CA THR A 71 -5.83 3.11 9.49
C THR A 71 -7.32 3.40 9.21
N PRO A 72 -7.66 4.46 8.46
CA PRO A 72 -9.04 4.92 8.30
C PRO A 72 -9.89 3.95 7.47
N TRP A 73 -11.15 3.78 7.88
CA TRP A 73 -12.20 3.11 7.14
C TRP A 73 -13.29 4.11 6.74
N HIS A 74 -13.43 4.40 5.46
CA HIS A 74 -14.40 5.36 4.96
C HIS A 74 -15.72 4.72 4.53
N ASN A 75 -15.72 3.43 4.17
CA ASN A 75 -16.88 2.69 3.66
C ASN A 75 -17.58 3.44 2.51
N ASP A 76 -16.79 4.03 1.62
CA ASP A 76 -17.30 4.79 0.48
C ASP A 76 -17.08 4.00 -0.82
N PRO A 77 -18.15 3.37 -1.36
CA PRO A 77 -18.04 2.56 -2.57
C PRO A 77 -17.80 3.39 -3.85
N VAL A 78 -17.97 4.71 -3.78
CA VAL A 78 -17.78 5.59 -4.93
C VAL A 78 -16.32 5.94 -5.14
N SER A 79 -15.65 6.37 -4.08
CA SER A 79 -14.25 6.79 -4.15
C SER A 79 -13.26 5.69 -3.74
N ASP A 80 -13.72 4.67 -3.02
CA ASP A 80 -12.91 3.59 -2.44
C ASP A 80 -11.65 4.14 -1.75
N THR A 81 -11.82 5.20 -0.96
CA THR A 81 -10.71 5.90 -0.31
C THR A 81 -10.13 5.05 0.81
N GLY A 82 -8.83 4.82 0.79
CA GLY A 82 -8.10 4.11 1.85
C GLY A 82 -6.95 4.96 2.39
N GLY A 83 -6.48 4.60 3.58
CA GLY A 83 -5.36 5.25 4.26
C GLY A 83 -4.03 4.55 4.08
N GLU A 84 -3.91 3.60 3.16
CA GLU A 84 -2.69 2.81 2.93
C GLU A 84 -2.33 2.83 1.44
N ALA A 85 -1.03 2.89 1.13
CA ALA A 85 -0.55 2.93 -0.25
C ALA A 85 0.90 2.47 -0.37
N ILE A 86 1.25 1.92 -1.54
CA ILE A 86 2.63 1.68 -1.94
C ILE A 86 2.86 2.36 -3.30
N PHE A 87 3.95 3.10 -3.40
CA PHE A 87 4.36 3.80 -4.61
C PHE A 87 5.72 3.32 -5.07
N LEU A 88 5.89 3.29 -6.38
CA LEU A 88 7.17 3.06 -7.03
C LEU A 88 7.52 4.31 -7.85
N ARG A 89 8.79 4.70 -7.82
CA ARG A 89 9.32 5.75 -8.69
C ARG A 89 10.60 5.28 -9.35
N ASP A 90 10.69 5.45 -10.64
CA ASP A 90 11.94 5.33 -11.37
C ASP A 90 12.78 6.59 -11.15
N GLU A 91 13.96 6.43 -10.58
CA GLU A 91 14.83 7.55 -10.23
C GLU A 91 15.47 8.23 -11.44
N ASP A 92 15.56 7.53 -12.58
CA ASP A 92 16.12 8.07 -13.81
C ASP A 92 15.09 8.91 -14.59
N SER A 93 13.85 8.40 -14.71
CA SER A 93 12.80 9.06 -15.48
C SER A 93 11.88 9.95 -14.66
N GLY A 94 11.81 9.72 -13.33
CA GLY A 94 10.85 10.37 -12.44
C GLY A 94 9.42 9.84 -12.57
N GLN A 95 9.18 8.79 -13.38
CA GLN A 95 7.87 8.16 -13.51
C GLN A 95 7.45 7.53 -12.19
N ILE A 96 6.19 7.75 -11.79
CA ILE A 96 5.61 7.24 -10.55
C ILE A 96 4.41 6.37 -10.89
N TRP A 97 4.31 5.20 -10.25
CA TRP A 97 3.18 4.29 -10.35
C TRP A 97 2.95 3.53 -9.03
N SER A 98 1.96 2.65 -8.99
CA SER A 98 1.67 1.81 -7.84
C SER A 98 1.48 0.35 -8.26
N PRO A 99 1.83 -0.63 -7.42
CA PRO A 99 1.45 -2.03 -7.63
C PRO A 99 -0.06 -2.26 -7.61
N THR A 100 -0.86 -1.28 -7.16
CA THR A 100 -2.33 -1.37 -7.07
C THR A 100 -3.02 -0.35 -7.98
N SER A 101 -4.20 -0.69 -8.51
CA SER A 101 -4.85 0.08 -9.57
C SER A 101 -5.46 1.41 -9.10
N ARG A 102 -5.77 1.57 -7.81
CA ARG A 102 -6.40 2.79 -7.27
C ARG A 102 -5.57 4.06 -7.49
N LEU A 103 -4.25 3.94 -7.41
CA LEU A 103 -3.32 5.05 -7.51
C LEU A 103 -2.82 5.29 -8.95
N ALA A 104 -3.10 4.37 -9.85
CA ALA A 104 -2.72 4.46 -11.26
C ALA A 104 -3.68 5.34 -12.09
N SER A 105 -4.87 5.61 -11.58
CA SER A 105 -5.85 6.48 -12.26
C SER A 105 -5.53 7.93 -11.96
N GLY A 106 -5.25 8.73 -13.00
CA GLY A 106 -5.19 10.19 -12.89
C GLY A 106 -6.48 10.77 -12.28
N ASP A 107 -6.47 12.01 -11.83
CA ASP A 107 -7.68 12.67 -11.36
C ASP A 107 -8.74 12.69 -12.48
N PRO A 108 -10.05 12.55 -12.15
CA PRO A 108 -11.10 12.66 -13.14
C PRO A 108 -10.99 14.00 -13.86
N GLY A 109 -10.72 13.98 -15.16
CA GLY A 109 -10.58 15.18 -15.99
C GLY A 109 -9.15 15.63 -16.29
N GLU A 110 -8.12 15.04 -15.70
CA GLU A 110 -6.76 15.20 -16.23
C GLU A 110 -6.55 14.26 -17.42
N PRO A 111 -5.94 14.74 -18.52
CA PRO A 111 -5.54 13.86 -19.60
C PRO A 111 -4.53 12.85 -19.04
N THR A 112 -4.86 11.59 -19.01
CA THR A 112 -3.82 10.56 -19.00
C THR A 112 -2.96 10.84 -20.23
N ASP A 113 -1.64 10.89 -20.10
CA ASP A 113 -0.70 11.13 -21.20
C ASP A 113 -0.84 10.06 -22.31
N GLY A 114 -2.05 9.91 -22.87
CA GLY A 114 -2.37 9.14 -24.08
C GLY A 114 -2.09 7.64 -24.02
N GLY A 115 -1.69 7.08 -22.90
CA GLY A 115 -1.49 5.65 -22.72
C GLY A 115 -2.76 4.97 -22.25
N ALA A 116 -3.18 3.87 -22.89
CA ALA A 116 -4.19 2.98 -22.36
C ALA A 116 -3.75 2.54 -20.94
N ALA A 117 -4.67 2.55 -19.98
CA ALA A 117 -4.36 2.07 -18.64
C ALA A 117 -3.91 0.61 -18.73
N LEU A 118 -2.72 0.33 -18.21
CA LEU A 118 -2.17 -1.02 -18.22
C LEU A 118 -2.97 -1.93 -17.28
N PRO A 119 -3.13 -3.21 -17.64
CA PRO A 119 -3.96 -4.12 -16.88
C PRO A 119 -3.35 -4.46 -15.51
N TYR A 120 -4.23 -4.65 -14.53
CA TYR A 120 -3.91 -5.24 -13.24
C TYR A 120 -4.57 -6.60 -13.13
N ARG A 121 -3.86 -7.54 -12.54
CA ARG A 121 -4.40 -8.83 -12.13
C ARG A 121 -4.42 -8.92 -10.63
N ILE A 122 -5.60 -9.18 -10.06
CA ILE A 122 -5.80 -9.30 -8.63
C ILE A 122 -6.25 -10.74 -8.32
N ARG A 123 -5.71 -11.32 -7.26
CA ARG A 123 -6.09 -12.64 -6.77
C ARG A 123 -6.42 -12.53 -5.29
N HIS A 124 -7.70 -12.70 -4.94
CA HIS A 124 -8.16 -12.79 -3.57
C HIS A 124 -8.21 -14.26 -3.16
N GLY A 125 -7.32 -14.66 -2.26
CA GLY A 125 -7.23 -16.01 -1.71
C GLY A 125 -7.68 -16.07 -0.26
N PHE A 126 -7.66 -17.27 0.33
CA PHE A 126 -7.93 -17.48 1.74
C PHE A 126 -6.74 -17.00 2.59
N GLY A 127 -6.87 -15.84 3.23
CA GLY A 127 -5.85 -15.25 4.09
C GLY A 127 -4.79 -14.41 3.37
N TYR A 128 -4.95 -14.12 2.09
CA TYR A 128 -4.06 -13.23 1.33
C TYR A 128 -4.74 -12.58 0.14
N SER A 129 -4.15 -11.51 -0.35
CA SER A 129 -4.47 -10.88 -1.65
C SER A 129 -3.19 -10.61 -2.41
N VAL A 130 -3.19 -10.85 -3.73
CA VAL A 130 -2.05 -10.60 -4.60
C VAL A 130 -2.44 -9.62 -5.70
N PHE A 131 -1.59 -8.64 -5.95
CA PHE A 131 -1.73 -7.65 -7.02
C PHE A 131 -0.53 -7.78 -7.95
N GLU A 132 -0.78 -7.98 -9.24
CA GLU A 132 0.26 -8.10 -10.26
C GLU A 132 0.08 -7.00 -11.31
N HIS A 133 1.18 -6.33 -11.64
CA HIS A 133 1.18 -5.22 -12.59
C HIS A 133 2.53 -5.09 -13.29
N ASP A 134 2.50 -4.71 -14.57
CA ASP A 134 3.67 -4.39 -15.36
C ASP A 134 3.62 -2.92 -15.77
N GLU A 135 4.64 -2.16 -15.38
CA GLU A 135 4.78 -0.75 -15.73
C GLU A 135 6.25 -0.46 -16.07
N ALA A 136 6.49 0.28 -17.14
CA ALA A 136 7.83 0.72 -17.54
C ALA A 136 8.88 -0.42 -17.63
N ALA A 137 8.49 -1.61 -18.07
CA ALA A 137 9.29 -2.85 -18.09
C ALA A 137 9.79 -3.29 -16.70
N VAL A 138 9.04 -2.97 -15.66
CA VAL A 138 9.18 -3.53 -14.32
C VAL A 138 7.92 -4.30 -13.99
N HIS A 139 8.07 -5.58 -13.68
CA HIS A 139 7.01 -6.40 -13.12
C HIS A 139 6.95 -6.21 -11.62
N SER A 140 5.77 -5.99 -11.08
CA SER A 140 5.50 -5.93 -9.63
C SER A 140 4.47 -6.98 -9.23
N GLU A 141 4.76 -7.70 -8.15
CA GLU A 141 3.81 -8.58 -7.45
C GLU A 141 3.78 -8.16 -5.98
N LEU A 142 2.63 -7.68 -5.53
CA LEU A 142 2.39 -7.30 -4.14
C LEU A 142 1.47 -8.33 -3.49
N THR A 143 1.96 -9.01 -2.47
CA THR A 143 1.17 -9.93 -1.63
C THR A 143 0.88 -9.29 -0.28
N VAL A 144 -0.39 -9.22 0.08
CA VAL A 144 -0.86 -8.71 1.38
C VAL A 144 -1.44 -9.85 2.19
N PHE A 145 -0.98 -10.02 3.43
CA PHE A 145 -1.48 -11.03 4.37
C PHE A 145 -1.31 -10.59 5.82
N VAL A 146 -1.95 -11.30 6.73
CA VAL A 146 -1.87 -11.08 8.18
C VAL A 146 -1.19 -12.30 8.80
N ALA A 147 -0.30 -12.08 9.77
CA ALA A 147 0.32 -13.17 10.54
C ALA A 147 -0.74 -14.04 11.22
N LEU A 148 -0.47 -15.34 11.37
CA LEU A 148 -1.46 -16.27 11.94
C LEU A 148 -1.74 -16.02 13.43
N GLU A 149 -0.73 -15.61 14.19
CA GLU A 149 -0.80 -15.48 15.67
C GLU A 149 -0.49 -14.07 16.15
N ASP A 150 0.26 -13.27 15.38
CA ASP A 150 0.70 -11.93 15.76
C ASP A 150 -0.20 -10.85 15.16
N ALA A 151 -0.25 -9.68 15.83
CA ALA A 151 -0.96 -8.49 15.36
C ALA A 151 -0.11 -7.74 14.32
N VAL A 152 0.19 -8.39 13.19
CA VAL A 152 1.05 -7.86 12.13
C VAL A 152 0.44 -8.15 10.75
N LYS A 153 0.40 -7.12 9.93
CA LYS A 153 0.11 -7.18 8.49
C LYS A 153 1.40 -7.08 7.71
N PHE A 154 1.55 -7.93 6.73
CA PHE A 154 2.66 -7.92 5.80
C PHE A 154 2.22 -7.48 4.41
N SER A 155 3.06 -6.69 3.78
CA SER A 155 2.99 -6.32 2.36
C SER A 155 4.31 -6.71 1.71
N SER A 156 4.34 -7.89 1.09
CA SER A 156 5.52 -8.43 0.41
C SER A 156 5.49 -7.99 -1.05
N LEU A 157 6.44 -7.17 -1.45
CA LEU A 157 6.57 -6.62 -2.80
C LEU A 157 7.75 -7.24 -3.53
N VAL A 158 7.46 -7.96 -4.59
CA VAL A 158 8.45 -8.53 -5.51
C VAL A 158 8.57 -7.65 -6.74
N LEU A 159 9.77 -7.20 -7.06
CA LEU A 159 10.08 -6.40 -8.24
C LEU A 159 11.03 -7.15 -9.17
N ARG A 160 10.70 -7.25 -10.45
CA ARG A 160 11.52 -7.85 -11.48
C ARG A 160 11.76 -6.86 -12.63
N ASN A 161 13.02 -6.67 -12.98
CA ASN A 161 13.40 -5.80 -14.10
C ASN A 161 13.43 -6.60 -15.40
N ASP A 162 12.48 -6.34 -16.28
CA ASP A 162 12.38 -6.95 -17.61
C ASP A 162 13.04 -6.09 -18.71
N SER A 163 13.62 -4.92 -18.35
CA SER A 163 14.36 -4.07 -19.27
C SER A 163 15.83 -4.53 -19.39
N PRO A 164 16.52 -4.25 -20.53
CA PRO A 164 17.92 -4.64 -20.71
C PRO A 164 18.91 -3.80 -19.89
N ARG A 165 18.46 -2.74 -19.22
CA ARG A 165 19.31 -1.83 -18.43
C ARG A 165 19.12 -2.02 -16.95
N ARG A 166 20.13 -1.68 -16.17
CA ARG A 166 19.98 -1.53 -14.71
C ARG A 166 18.98 -0.41 -14.41
N ARG A 167 18.15 -0.61 -13.42
CA ARG A 167 17.15 0.37 -12.96
C ARG A 167 17.41 0.71 -11.49
N ARG A 168 17.20 1.96 -11.15
CA ARG A 168 17.19 2.43 -9.77
C ARG A 168 15.80 2.92 -9.45
N LEU A 169 15.13 2.27 -8.50
CA LEU A 169 13.76 2.61 -8.09
C LEU A 169 13.75 3.04 -6.64
N SER A 170 12.81 3.92 -6.27
CA SER A 170 12.40 4.05 -4.88
C SER A 170 11.03 3.42 -4.68
N ALA A 171 10.91 2.63 -3.61
CA ALA A 171 9.63 2.13 -3.10
C ALA A 171 9.25 2.94 -1.86
N THR A 172 8.02 3.44 -1.83
CA THR A 172 7.50 4.23 -0.71
C THR A 172 6.23 3.60 -0.20
N GLY A 173 6.27 3.08 1.03
CA GLY A 173 5.09 2.65 1.77
C GLY A 173 4.51 3.81 2.56
N TYR A 174 3.18 3.88 2.67
CA TYR A 174 2.45 4.91 3.38
C TYR A 174 1.27 4.33 4.13
N VAL A 175 1.09 4.74 5.38
CA VAL A 175 -0.11 4.49 6.18
C VAL A 175 -0.54 5.77 6.90
N GLU A 176 -1.86 6.02 6.95
CA GLU A 176 -2.46 7.11 7.70
C GLU A 176 -2.91 6.60 9.08
N TRP A 177 -2.44 7.20 10.15
CA TRP A 177 -2.78 6.74 11.50
C TRP A 177 -4.13 7.28 11.99
N VAL A 178 -4.93 6.40 12.57
CA VAL A 178 -6.15 6.72 13.33
C VAL A 178 -5.96 6.41 14.79
N LEU A 179 -5.51 5.22 15.11
CA LEU A 179 -5.27 4.67 16.46
C LEU A 179 -6.46 4.90 17.39
N GLY A 180 -7.66 4.53 16.91
CA GLY A 180 -8.91 4.69 17.62
C GLY A 180 -10.14 4.56 16.72
N ASP A 181 -11.25 5.15 17.13
CA ASP A 181 -12.55 5.10 16.45
C ASP A 181 -12.64 6.03 15.22
N LEU A 182 -12.28 7.30 15.39
CA LEU A 182 -12.42 8.36 14.39
C LEU A 182 -11.12 9.16 14.22
N ARG A 183 -10.70 9.35 12.99
CA ARG A 183 -9.47 10.07 12.69
C ARG A 183 -9.45 11.49 13.23
N GLU A 184 -10.48 12.26 12.98
CA GLU A 184 -10.57 13.68 13.38
C GLU A 184 -10.49 13.86 14.90
N LYS A 185 -11.00 12.89 15.64
CA LYS A 185 -10.94 12.87 17.11
C LYS A 185 -9.55 12.48 17.62
N ASN A 186 -8.92 11.50 16.99
CA ASN A 186 -7.70 10.89 17.51
C ASN A 186 -6.41 11.56 16.99
N ALA A 187 -6.40 12.09 15.76
CA ALA A 187 -5.21 12.67 15.13
C ALA A 187 -4.45 13.69 16.01
N PRO A 188 -5.08 14.62 16.76
CA PRO A 188 -4.36 15.55 17.63
C PRO A 188 -3.59 14.89 18.80
N HIS A 189 -3.90 13.64 19.10
CA HIS A 189 -3.35 12.89 20.23
C HIS A 189 -2.33 11.83 19.80
N VAL A 190 -2.17 11.60 18.51
CA VAL A 190 -1.17 10.67 18.00
C VAL A 190 0.21 11.30 18.08
N HIS A 191 1.12 10.59 18.71
CA HIS A 191 2.55 10.91 18.77
C HIS A 191 3.34 9.87 17.99
N THR A 192 4.25 10.32 17.15
CA THR A 192 5.08 9.46 16.29
C THR A 192 6.56 9.60 16.65
N GLU A 193 7.32 8.52 16.53
CA GLU A 193 8.75 8.50 16.78
C GLU A 193 9.46 7.50 15.84
N ILE A 194 10.75 7.73 15.60
CA ILE A 194 11.61 6.78 14.88
C ILE A 194 12.31 5.91 15.93
N ALA A 195 12.20 4.59 15.81
CA ALA A 195 12.94 3.66 16.64
C ALA A 195 14.45 3.77 16.35
N VAL A 196 15.24 3.95 17.41
CA VAL A 196 16.68 4.22 17.30
C VAL A 196 17.46 2.99 16.81
N ASP A 197 16.97 1.81 17.11
CA ASP A 197 17.64 0.53 16.87
C ASP A 197 17.43 -0.02 15.46
N ASN A 198 16.24 0.18 14.88
CA ASN A 198 15.88 -0.42 13.58
C ASN A 198 15.33 0.59 12.55
N GLY A 199 15.02 1.82 12.96
CA GLY A 199 14.48 2.86 12.08
C GLY A 199 12.99 2.73 11.77
N ALA A 200 12.27 1.84 12.44
CA ALA A 200 10.81 1.72 12.32
C ALA A 200 10.10 2.99 12.80
N LEU A 201 8.97 3.31 12.19
CA LEU A 201 8.11 4.39 12.67
C LEU A 201 7.11 3.82 13.67
N TYR A 202 7.15 4.33 14.89
CA TYR A 202 6.20 4.05 15.95
C TYR A 202 5.15 5.15 16.08
N ALA A 203 3.93 4.76 16.45
CA ALA A 203 2.83 5.68 16.70
C ALA A 203 2.04 5.24 17.94
N ARG A 204 1.62 6.21 18.76
CA ARG A 204 0.85 5.98 19.99
C ARG A 204 -0.25 7.01 20.12
N ASN A 205 -1.41 6.59 20.63
CA ASN A 205 -2.49 7.49 21.03
C ASN A 205 -2.76 7.34 22.53
N ARG A 206 -2.07 8.13 23.35
CA ARG A 206 -2.22 8.08 24.82
C ARG A 206 -3.54 8.64 25.34
N TYR A 207 -4.36 9.24 24.48
CA TYR A 207 -5.69 9.73 24.86
C TYR A 207 -6.72 8.59 24.96
N SER A 208 -6.46 7.44 24.33
CA SER A 208 -7.31 6.27 24.46
C SER A 208 -7.26 5.69 25.87
N ASN A 209 -8.42 5.44 26.49
CA ASN A 209 -8.49 4.82 27.81
C ASN A 209 -8.12 3.33 27.78
N ASP A 210 -8.48 2.64 26.70
CA ASP A 210 -8.34 1.19 26.60
C ASP A 210 -7.04 0.79 25.88
N PHE A 211 -6.54 1.63 24.97
CA PHE A 211 -5.41 1.31 24.09
C PHE A 211 -4.24 2.30 24.21
N GLY A 212 -4.23 3.17 25.22
CA GLY A 212 -3.24 4.25 25.37
C GLY A 212 -1.80 3.79 25.55
N ASP A 213 -1.59 2.57 26.03
CA ASP A 213 -0.26 1.96 26.19
C ASP A 213 0.19 1.15 24.97
N TRP A 214 -0.66 1.01 23.97
CA TRP A 214 -0.37 0.26 22.76
C TRP A 214 0.49 1.09 21.78
N ILE A 215 1.34 0.37 21.05
CA ILE A 215 2.23 0.95 20.06
C ILE A 215 1.88 0.32 18.71
N ALA A 216 1.49 1.15 17.76
CA ALA A 216 1.48 0.77 16.37
C ALA A 216 2.86 1.01 15.76
N PHE A 217 3.24 0.22 14.77
CA PHE A 217 4.50 0.40 14.06
C PHE A 217 4.30 0.26 12.55
N PHE A 218 5.22 0.83 11.81
CA PHE A 218 5.38 0.64 10.37
C PHE A 218 6.86 0.53 10.06
N ASP A 219 7.26 -0.53 9.39
CA ASP A 219 8.65 -0.81 9.08
C ASP A 219 8.80 -1.45 7.68
N VAL A 220 10.04 -1.47 7.17
CA VAL A 220 10.43 -2.10 5.92
C VAL A 220 11.68 -2.92 6.17
N ASP A 221 11.65 -4.21 5.83
CA ASP A 221 12.82 -5.10 5.95
C ASP A 221 14.01 -4.53 5.17
N PRO A 222 15.16 -4.31 5.83
CA PRO A 222 16.35 -3.75 5.20
C PRO A 222 17.11 -4.73 4.29
N ALA A 223 16.73 -6.02 4.23
CA ALA A 223 17.52 -7.07 3.58
C ALA A 223 17.87 -6.78 2.11
N ASP A 224 16.97 -6.09 1.39
CA ASP A 224 17.13 -5.76 -0.02
C ASP A 224 17.38 -4.26 -0.29
N ARG A 225 17.65 -3.46 0.75
CA ARG A 225 18.04 -2.05 0.56
C ARG A 225 19.38 -1.97 -0.16
N ALA A 226 19.48 -1.12 -1.18
CA ALA A 226 20.75 -0.87 -1.88
C ALA A 226 21.82 -0.30 -0.95
N ASP A 227 21.40 0.50 0.02
CA ASP A 227 22.20 1.07 1.11
C ASP A 227 21.28 1.25 2.33
N PRO A 228 21.57 0.69 3.49
CA PRO A 228 20.79 0.92 4.71
C PRO A 228 20.62 2.39 5.09
N ALA A 229 21.57 3.25 4.68
CA ALA A 229 21.52 4.69 4.91
C ALA A 229 20.68 5.43 3.86
N SER A 230 20.23 4.80 2.78
CA SER A 230 19.48 5.44 1.68
C SER A 230 17.97 5.55 1.92
N GLY A 231 17.48 5.10 3.06
CA GLY A 231 16.08 5.24 3.45
C GLY A 231 15.76 6.64 3.97
N SER A 232 14.53 7.10 3.76
CA SER A 232 14.00 8.32 4.35
C SER A 232 12.58 8.10 4.85
N VAL A 233 12.19 8.85 5.88
CA VAL A 233 10.89 8.67 6.55
C VAL A 233 10.20 10.02 6.77
N THR A 234 8.89 10.00 6.94
CA THR A 234 8.13 11.11 7.52
C THR A 234 6.87 10.59 8.21
N ALA A 235 6.46 11.26 9.26
CA ALA A 235 5.20 11.02 9.95
C ALA A 235 4.21 12.18 9.81
N ASP A 236 4.48 13.09 8.87
CA ASP A 236 3.66 14.26 8.60
C ASP A 236 2.91 14.12 7.27
N ARG A 237 1.60 13.90 7.35
CA ARG A 237 0.72 13.73 6.19
C ARG A 237 0.61 15.00 5.36
N ASP A 238 0.60 16.18 6.01
CA ASP A 238 0.58 17.47 5.30
C ASP A 238 1.82 17.63 4.42
N GLU A 239 2.97 17.18 4.90
CA GLU A 239 4.20 17.17 4.13
C GLU A 239 4.19 16.12 3.02
N PHE A 240 3.67 14.93 3.32
CA PHE A 240 3.66 13.81 2.38
C PHE A 240 2.70 14.05 1.21
N ILE A 241 1.43 14.34 1.51
CA ILE A 241 0.39 14.54 0.48
C ILE A 241 0.51 15.94 -0.14
N GLY A 242 0.79 16.95 0.67
CA GLY A 242 0.79 18.35 0.27
C GLY A 242 -0.60 19.02 0.36
N ARG A 243 -0.61 20.32 0.58
CA ARG A 243 -1.84 21.10 0.68
C ARG A 243 -2.66 21.00 -0.61
N ASN A 244 -3.96 20.72 -0.48
CA ASN A 244 -4.91 20.47 -1.57
C ASN A 244 -4.53 19.28 -2.46
N GLY A 245 -3.60 18.43 -2.00
CA GLY A 245 -3.18 17.21 -2.69
C GLY A 245 -4.10 16.03 -2.41
N SER A 246 -3.79 14.93 -3.04
CA SER A 246 -4.45 13.64 -2.82
C SER A 246 -3.42 12.51 -2.71
N LEU A 247 -3.83 11.39 -2.13
CA LEU A 247 -2.99 10.19 -2.07
C LEU A 247 -2.69 9.61 -3.47
N ARG A 248 -3.40 10.03 -4.51
CA ARG A 248 -3.11 9.63 -5.90
C ARG A 248 -1.83 10.26 -6.44
N ARG A 249 -1.47 11.46 -5.97
CA ARG A 249 -0.27 12.20 -6.42
C ARG A 249 0.40 12.92 -5.24
N PRO A 250 0.97 12.19 -4.26
CA PRO A 250 1.59 12.82 -3.11
C PRO A 250 2.76 13.73 -3.51
N ALA A 251 2.80 14.94 -2.94
CA ALA A 251 3.85 15.92 -3.24
C ALA A 251 5.26 15.43 -2.88
N ALA A 252 5.37 14.62 -1.83
CA ALA A 252 6.64 14.07 -1.37
C ALA A 252 7.33 13.17 -2.40
N LEU A 253 6.57 12.45 -3.24
CA LEU A 253 7.14 11.56 -4.24
C LEU A 253 7.90 12.27 -5.37
N ARG A 254 7.81 13.61 -5.46
CA ARG A 254 8.59 14.42 -6.42
C ARG A 254 9.91 14.90 -5.84
N ARG A 255 10.17 14.63 -4.55
CA ARG A 255 11.39 15.00 -3.84
C ARG A 255 12.41 13.88 -3.87
N ALA A 256 13.67 14.21 -3.60
CA ALA A 256 14.73 13.21 -3.49
C ALA A 256 14.58 12.29 -2.27
N GLY A 257 13.86 12.73 -1.23
CA GLY A 257 13.61 11.97 0.00
C GLY A 257 12.56 12.65 0.87
N LEU A 258 12.14 11.94 1.92
CA LEU A 258 11.22 12.40 2.94
C LEU A 258 11.97 13.20 4.02
N SER A 259 11.27 14.04 4.78
CA SER A 259 11.87 15.09 5.63
C SER A 259 12.44 14.62 6.97
N GLY A 260 12.16 13.40 7.41
CA GLY A 260 12.52 12.92 8.74
C GLY A 260 11.63 13.47 9.89
N ARG A 261 10.52 14.14 9.56
CA ARG A 261 9.64 14.74 10.57
C ARG A 261 8.85 13.67 11.32
N THR A 262 8.96 13.70 12.65
CA THR A 262 8.17 12.89 13.58
C THR A 262 7.82 13.72 14.82
N GLY A 263 6.93 13.26 15.67
CA GLY A 263 6.60 13.91 16.93
C GLY A 263 5.11 14.08 17.16
N ALA A 264 4.77 15.06 17.99
CA ALA A 264 3.41 15.47 18.29
C ALA A 264 2.98 16.67 17.42
N ALA A 265 1.66 16.92 17.38
CA ALA A 265 1.05 18.04 16.66
C ALA A 265 1.31 18.06 15.15
N LEU A 266 1.50 16.88 14.57
CA LEU A 266 1.52 16.66 13.14
C LEU A 266 0.17 16.09 12.69
N ASP A 267 -0.11 16.13 11.39
CA ASP A 267 -1.16 15.32 10.80
C ASP A 267 -0.62 13.88 10.64
N PRO A 268 -1.04 12.90 11.47
CA PRO A 268 -0.28 11.68 11.70
C PRO A 268 -0.37 10.69 10.54
N CYS A 269 0.78 10.26 10.06
CA CYS A 269 0.96 9.15 9.14
C CYS A 269 2.26 8.41 9.45
N ALA A 270 2.56 7.36 8.70
CA ALA A 270 3.90 6.84 8.53
C ALA A 270 4.17 6.67 7.04
N ALA A 271 5.29 7.22 6.58
CA ALA A 271 5.80 6.99 5.25
C ALA A 271 7.28 6.60 5.34
N ILE A 272 7.65 5.51 4.67
CA ILE A 272 9.03 5.03 4.57
C ILE A 272 9.36 4.88 3.10
N GLN A 273 10.44 5.51 2.66
CA GLN A 273 10.98 5.37 1.32
C GLN A 273 12.31 4.62 1.37
N VAL A 274 12.46 3.62 0.52
CA VAL A 274 13.70 2.87 0.34
C VAL A 274 14.09 2.88 -1.12
N VAL A 275 15.41 2.90 -1.39
CA VAL A 275 15.96 2.84 -2.75
C VAL A 275 16.44 1.42 -3.02
N VAL A 276 16.05 0.86 -4.17
CA VAL A 276 16.45 -0.46 -4.63
C VAL A 276 17.10 -0.37 -6.02
N GLU A 277 18.10 -1.23 -6.23
CA GLU A 277 18.78 -1.35 -7.51
C GLU A 277 18.47 -2.70 -8.17
N LEU A 278 17.84 -2.64 -9.34
CA LEU A 278 17.43 -3.80 -10.11
C LEU A 278 18.38 -4.00 -11.29
N ALA A 279 19.31 -4.96 -11.19
CA ALA A 279 20.06 -5.45 -12.34
C ALA A 279 19.15 -6.28 -13.27
N HIS A 280 19.55 -6.49 -14.52
CA HIS A 280 18.85 -7.41 -15.43
C HIS A 280 19.52 -8.79 -15.45
N PRO A 281 18.80 -9.91 -15.37
CA PRO A 281 17.47 -10.09 -14.78
C PRO A 281 17.60 -10.34 -13.26
N ARG A 282 17.17 -9.42 -12.44
CA ARG A 282 17.18 -9.59 -10.98
C ARG A 282 15.80 -9.31 -10.40
N THR A 283 15.44 -10.16 -9.43
CA THR A 283 14.27 -9.97 -8.58
C THR A 283 14.72 -9.43 -7.22
N VAL A 284 14.00 -8.47 -6.68
CA VAL A 284 14.18 -7.90 -5.35
C VAL A 284 12.87 -8.08 -4.58
N HIS A 285 12.98 -8.46 -3.31
CA HIS A 285 11.87 -8.60 -2.38
C HIS A 285 11.92 -7.48 -1.35
N LEU A 286 10.80 -6.83 -1.11
CA LEU A 286 10.63 -5.81 -0.08
C LEU A 286 9.42 -6.20 0.77
N ASP A 287 9.63 -6.40 2.05
CA ASP A 287 8.58 -6.72 3.00
C ASP A 287 8.34 -5.52 3.93
N ALA A 288 7.11 -5.04 3.99
CA ALA A 288 6.69 -4.02 4.93
C ALA A 288 5.73 -4.62 5.94
N GLY A 289 5.93 -4.35 7.21
CA GLY A 289 5.12 -4.81 8.33
C GLY A 289 4.58 -3.65 9.17
N GLY A 290 3.35 -3.82 9.67
CA GLY A 290 2.71 -2.86 10.53
C GLY A 290 1.49 -3.46 11.25
#